data_c4e2e674524ca9eeb312254736047eb0
#
_entry.id   c4e2e674524ca9eeb312254736047eb0
#
_cell.length_a   1.000
_cell.length_b   1.000
_cell.length_c   1.000
_cell.angle_alpha   90.00
_cell.angle_beta   90.00
_cell.angle_gamma   90.00
#
_symmetry.space_group_name_H-M   'P 1'
#
loop_
_entity.id
_entity.type
_entity.pdbx_description
1 polymer ?
#
loop_
_entity_poly.entity_id
_entity_poly.type
_entity_poly.pdbx_seq_one_letter_code
_entity_poly.pdbx_strand_id
1 'polypeptide(L)'
;HKKLQVQIKQEEDQLKQSISNISHDLRTPLTSIQGYLTLLQECEDKQEQDQYIEIIKAKTDYLTDLVQEFYDLSVVENEQFDVECEKVDINRIVTDCLIEKYYEFGEIQPIIQTEKSPVWIYGNNLICKRIIENLITNAIRYSDNYIEVSINQEGVFMIKNSTQSLDEMDINLLFSKFYTVDKSRTKGGSGLGLY
;
A
#
# COMPACT_ATOMS: atom_id res chain seq x y z
N HIS A 1 -2.64 32.83 20.43
CA HIS A 1 -3.79 32.86 19.48
C HIS A 1 -3.35 32.81 18.00
N LYS A 2 -2.45 33.69 17.51
CA LYS A 2 -2.01 33.69 16.11
C LYS A 2 -1.37 32.36 15.65
N LYS A 3 -0.50 31.76 16.46
CA LYS A 3 0.13 30.45 16.12
C LYS A 3 -0.91 29.34 15.99
N LEU A 4 -1.89 29.29 16.90
CA LEU A 4 -2.94 28.29 16.86
C LEU A 4 -3.83 28.45 15.62
N GLN A 5 -4.18 29.69 15.24
CA GLN A 5 -4.95 29.96 14.03
C GLN A 5 -4.21 29.56 12.74
N VAL A 6 -2.88 29.75 12.71
CA VAL A 6 -2.04 29.33 11.57
C VAL A 6 -2.01 27.81 11.49
N GLN A 7 -1.88 27.13 12.62
CA GLN A 7 -1.85 25.67 12.68
C GLN A 7 -3.18 25.05 12.24
N ILE A 8 -4.29 25.54 12.76
CA ILE A 8 -5.63 25.08 12.35
C ILE A 8 -5.84 25.28 10.84
N LYS A 9 -5.43 26.43 10.29
CA LYS A 9 -5.56 26.69 8.86
C LYS A 9 -4.69 25.73 8.03
N GLN A 10 -3.48 25.43 8.50
CA GLN A 10 -2.61 24.46 7.81
C GLN A 10 -3.22 23.05 7.82
N GLU A 11 -3.81 22.62 8.93
CA GLU A 11 -4.50 21.32 9.04
C GLU A 11 -5.74 21.26 8.12
N GLU A 12 -6.53 22.35 8.05
CA GLU A 12 -7.66 22.44 7.12
C GLU A 12 -7.22 22.38 5.65
N ASP A 13 -6.14 23.08 5.29
CA ASP A 13 -5.64 23.10 3.92
C ASP A 13 -5.05 21.74 3.54
N GLN A 14 -4.37 21.05 4.46
CA GLN A 14 -3.90 19.69 4.28
C GLN A 14 -5.06 18.70 4.09
N LEU A 15 -6.11 18.80 4.89
CA LEU A 15 -7.29 17.97 4.77
C LEU A 15 -7.99 18.17 3.41
N LYS A 16 -8.19 19.42 2.98
CA LYS A 16 -8.76 19.72 1.66
C LYS A 16 -7.93 19.14 0.52
N GLN A 17 -6.60 19.27 0.61
CA GLN A 17 -5.69 18.70 -0.37
C GLN A 17 -5.79 17.18 -0.40
N SER A 18 -5.86 16.53 0.76
CA SER A 18 -6.02 15.08 0.91
C SER A 18 -7.32 14.60 0.25
N ILE A 19 -8.44 15.24 0.55
CA ILE A 19 -9.75 14.91 -0.06
C ILE A 19 -9.70 15.10 -1.59
N SER A 20 -9.06 16.16 -2.06
CA SER A 20 -8.91 16.41 -3.50
C SER A 20 -8.08 15.32 -4.19
N ASN A 21 -6.97 14.91 -3.58
CA ASN A 21 -6.10 13.84 -4.10
C ASN A 21 -6.85 12.50 -4.16
N ILE A 22 -7.53 12.11 -3.08
CA ILE A 22 -8.33 10.89 -3.01
C ILE A 22 -9.42 10.90 -4.09
N SER A 23 -10.14 12.01 -4.23
CA SER A 23 -11.21 12.14 -5.23
C SER A 23 -10.69 11.98 -6.66
N HIS A 24 -9.50 12.50 -6.93
CA HIS A 24 -8.82 12.33 -8.22
C HIS A 24 -8.42 10.88 -8.45
N ASP A 25 -7.83 10.24 -7.44
CA ASP A 25 -7.33 8.87 -7.52
C ASP A 25 -8.43 7.82 -7.63
N LEU A 26 -9.60 8.09 -7.07
CA LEU A 26 -10.81 7.28 -7.26
C LEU A 26 -11.43 7.50 -8.65
N ARG A 27 -11.44 8.74 -9.15
CA ARG A 27 -12.08 9.09 -10.44
C ARG A 27 -11.38 8.44 -11.62
N THR A 28 -10.05 8.42 -11.63
CA THR A 28 -9.25 7.91 -12.76
C THR A 28 -9.56 6.45 -13.09
N PRO A 29 -9.44 5.48 -12.16
CA PRO A 29 -9.79 4.09 -12.44
C PRO A 29 -11.29 3.90 -12.74
N LEU A 30 -12.16 4.67 -12.08
CA LEU A 30 -13.61 4.60 -12.34
C LEU A 30 -13.94 5.03 -13.77
N THR A 31 -13.34 6.10 -14.27
CA THR A 31 -13.52 6.55 -15.66
C THR A 31 -13.01 5.50 -16.65
N SER A 32 -11.87 4.85 -16.31
CA SER A 32 -11.33 3.76 -17.12
C SER A 32 -12.28 2.56 -17.18
N ILE A 33 -12.83 2.14 -16.03
CA ILE A 33 -13.84 1.05 -15.96
C ILE A 33 -15.04 1.38 -16.84
N GLN A 34 -15.60 2.60 -16.71
CA GLN A 34 -16.75 3.03 -17.52
C GLN A 34 -16.43 3.00 -19.03
N GLY A 35 -15.24 3.47 -19.42
CA GLY A 35 -14.82 3.44 -20.81
C GLY A 35 -14.72 2.01 -21.36
N TYR A 36 -14.07 1.09 -20.63
CA TYR A 36 -13.95 -0.31 -21.05
C TYR A 36 -15.28 -1.06 -21.04
N LEU A 37 -16.21 -0.73 -20.14
CA LEU A 37 -17.57 -1.26 -20.17
C LEU A 37 -18.33 -0.85 -21.43
N THR A 38 -18.15 0.40 -21.91
CA THR A 38 -18.74 0.87 -23.15
C THR A 38 -18.14 0.13 -24.35
N LEU A 39 -16.80 0.00 -24.40
CA LEU A 39 -16.13 -0.75 -25.45
C LEU A 39 -16.55 -2.23 -25.46
N LEU A 40 -16.73 -2.84 -24.30
CA LEU A 40 -17.17 -4.22 -24.15
C LEU A 40 -18.57 -4.46 -24.73
N GLN A 41 -19.48 -3.46 -24.61
CA GLN A 41 -20.83 -3.54 -25.17
C GLN A 41 -20.86 -3.51 -26.70
N GLU A 42 -19.88 -2.86 -27.32
CA GLU A 42 -19.78 -2.67 -28.77
C GLU A 42 -18.83 -3.69 -29.44
N CYS A 43 -18.07 -4.46 -28.65
CA CYS A 43 -17.06 -5.39 -29.13
C CYS A 43 -17.68 -6.75 -29.46
N GLU A 44 -17.45 -7.25 -30.65
CA GLU A 44 -17.88 -8.60 -31.09
C GLU A 44 -16.75 -9.64 -30.98
N ASP A 45 -15.48 -9.19 -30.90
CA ASP A 45 -14.32 -10.08 -30.78
C ASP A 45 -14.16 -10.58 -29.35
N LYS A 46 -14.22 -11.90 -29.19
CA LYS A 46 -14.15 -12.54 -27.87
C LYS A 46 -12.78 -12.31 -27.18
N GLN A 47 -11.70 -12.26 -27.94
CA GLN A 47 -10.36 -12.06 -27.38
C GLN A 47 -10.19 -10.64 -26.84
N GLU A 48 -10.74 -9.64 -27.57
CA GLU A 48 -10.76 -8.27 -27.08
C GLU A 48 -11.69 -8.11 -25.87
N GLN A 49 -12.86 -8.78 -25.86
CA GLN A 49 -13.75 -8.80 -24.69
C GLN A 49 -13.05 -9.33 -23.45
N ASP A 50 -12.32 -10.44 -23.54
CA ASP A 50 -11.57 -11.02 -22.43
C ASP A 50 -10.48 -10.04 -21.92
N GLN A 51 -9.79 -9.33 -22.82
CA GLN A 51 -8.83 -8.29 -22.43
C GLN A 51 -9.50 -7.12 -21.69
N TYR A 52 -10.64 -6.63 -22.17
CA TYR A 52 -11.37 -5.55 -21.49
C TYR A 52 -11.86 -5.97 -20.11
N ILE A 53 -12.33 -7.21 -19.95
CA ILE A 53 -12.71 -7.76 -18.66
C ILE A 53 -11.53 -7.81 -17.69
N GLU A 54 -10.37 -8.26 -18.12
CA GLU A 54 -9.16 -8.28 -17.28
C GLU A 54 -8.74 -6.87 -16.86
N ILE A 55 -8.83 -5.88 -17.75
CA ILE A 55 -8.53 -4.48 -17.40
C ILE A 55 -9.54 -3.94 -16.38
N ILE A 56 -10.83 -4.20 -16.59
CA ILE A 56 -11.90 -3.78 -15.66
C ILE A 56 -11.65 -4.38 -14.28
N LYS A 57 -11.34 -5.70 -14.23
CA LYS A 57 -11.04 -6.40 -13.00
C LYS A 57 -9.85 -5.77 -12.27
N ALA A 58 -8.72 -5.58 -12.95
CA ALA A 58 -7.53 -4.96 -12.36
C ALA A 58 -7.79 -3.54 -11.82
N LYS A 59 -8.65 -2.74 -12.51
CA LYS A 59 -9.02 -1.40 -12.03
C LYS A 59 -9.97 -1.45 -10.84
N THR A 60 -10.84 -2.48 -10.77
CA THR A 60 -11.73 -2.69 -9.63
C THR A 60 -10.96 -3.14 -8.40
N ASP A 61 -10.01 -4.06 -8.56
CA ASP A 61 -9.12 -4.50 -7.48
C ASP A 61 -8.32 -3.31 -6.92
N TYR A 62 -7.74 -2.49 -7.80
CA TYR A 62 -7.05 -1.25 -7.40
C TYR A 62 -7.95 -0.28 -6.60
N LEU A 63 -9.22 -0.11 -7.03
CA LEU A 63 -10.18 0.73 -6.29
C LEU A 63 -10.49 0.17 -4.91
N THR A 64 -10.61 -1.14 -4.79
CA THR A 64 -10.86 -1.82 -3.52
C THR A 64 -9.69 -1.59 -2.56
N ASP A 65 -8.46 -1.75 -3.05
CA ASP A 65 -7.26 -1.48 -2.26
C ASP A 65 -7.19 -0.03 -1.79
N LEU A 66 -7.48 0.93 -2.69
CA LEU A 66 -7.45 2.35 -2.37
C LEU A 66 -8.50 2.73 -1.30
N VAL A 67 -9.71 2.17 -1.38
CA VAL A 67 -10.76 2.36 -0.37
C VAL A 67 -10.32 1.77 0.97
N GLN A 68 -9.68 0.60 0.96
CA GLN A 68 -9.17 -0.04 2.18
C GLN A 68 -8.06 0.80 2.82
N GLU A 69 -7.10 1.30 2.03
CA GLU A 69 -6.04 2.20 2.52
C GLU A 69 -6.62 3.47 3.16
N PHE A 70 -7.67 4.02 2.56
CA PHE A 70 -8.34 5.20 3.12
C PHE A 70 -9.10 4.90 4.42
N TYR A 71 -9.75 3.74 4.49
CA TYR A 71 -10.39 3.28 5.71
C TYR A 71 -9.37 3.10 6.83
N ASP A 72 -8.23 2.45 6.55
CA ASP A 72 -7.15 2.24 7.52
C ASP A 72 -6.61 3.58 8.06
N LEU A 73 -6.40 4.56 7.18
CA LEU A 73 -6.02 5.91 7.59
C LEU A 73 -7.04 6.53 8.53
N SER A 74 -8.32 6.43 8.20
CA SER A 74 -9.42 6.96 9.03
C SER A 74 -9.47 6.32 10.42
N VAL A 75 -9.14 5.02 10.50
CA VAL A 75 -9.07 4.28 11.76
C VAL A 75 -7.88 4.75 12.61
N VAL A 76 -6.71 4.92 12.00
CA VAL A 76 -5.49 5.38 12.70
C VAL A 76 -5.63 6.82 13.21
N GLU A 77 -6.33 7.68 12.46
CA GLU A 77 -6.57 9.08 12.86
C GLU A 77 -7.64 9.25 13.96
N ASN A 78 -8.41 8.19 14.23
CA ASN A 78 -9.41 8.23 15.27
C ASN A 78 -8.77 8.01 16.65
N GLU A 79 -8.56 9.07 17.42
CA GLU A 79 -7.97 9.02 18.79
C GLU A 79 -8.73 8.12 19.78
N GLN A 80 -9.96 7.71 19.45
CA GLN A 80 -10.80 6.81 20.27
C GLN A 80 -10.63 5.33 19.87
N PHE A 81 -9.74 5.01 18.94
CA PHE A 81 -9.54 3.63 18.51
C PHE A 81 -8.75 2.85 19.57
N ASP A 82 -9.49 2.12 20.39
CA ASP A 82 -8.92 1.22 21.40
C ASP A 82 -8.46 -0.07 20.70
N VAL A 83 -7.15 -0.24 20.58
CA VAL A 83 -6.54 -1.41 19.93
C VAL A 83 -6.36 -2.51 20.98
N GLU A 84 -7.18 -3.53 20.91
CA GLU A 84 -6.94 -4.75 21.72
C GLU A 84 -5.63 -5.40 21.26
N CYS A 85 -4.65 -5.44 22.16
CA CYS A 85 -3.38 -6.10 21.96
C CYS A 85 -3.36 -7.48 22.58
N GLU A 86 -2.75 -8.44 21.91
CA GLU A 86 -2.56 -9.82 22.33
C GLU A 86 -1.15 -10.32 22.02
N LYS A 87 -0.85 -11.53 22.44
CA LYS A 87 0.41 -12.18 22.11
C LYS A 87 0.34 -12.72 20.68
N VAL A 88 1.15 -12.17 19.78
CA VAL A 88 1.15 -12.44 18.35
C VAL A 88 2.48 -13.03 17.91
N ASP A 89 2.45 -14.07 17.08
CA ASP A 89 3.64 -14.63 16.43
C ASP A 89 3.91 -13.85 15.12
N ILE A 90 4.80 -12.86 15.21
CA ILE A 90 5.14 -12.01 14.06
C ILE A 90 5.89 -12.79 12.97
N ASN A 91 6.66 -13.81 13.32
CA ASN A 91 7.36 -14.65 12.35
C ASN A 91 6.36 -15.41 11.44
N ARG A 92 5.27 -15.88 12.04
CA ARG A 92 4.18 -16.52 11.30
C ARG A 92 3.49 -15.51 10.36
N ILE A 93 3.17 -14.32 10.85
CA ILE A 93 2.54 -13.27 10.00
C ILE A 93 3.43 -12.95 8.79
N VAL A 94 4.73 -12.73 9.00
CA VAL A 94 5.68 -12.47 7.91
C VAL A 94 5.68 -13.61 6.90
N THR A 95 5.73 -14.86 7.38
CA THR A 95 5.73 -16.04 6.52
C THR A 95 4.45 -16.17 5.71
N ASP A 96 3.29 -15.99 6.36
CA ASP A 96 1.99 -16.07 5.70
C ASP A 96 1.85 -14.97 4.62
N CYS A 97 2.26 -13.72 4.91
CA CYS A 97 2.25 -12.62 3.94
C CYS A 97 3.17 -12.88 2.74
N LEU A 98 4.36 -13.46 2.96
CA LEU A 98 5.27 -13.82 1.88
C LEU A 98 4.70 -14.93 0.98
N ILE A 99 4.01 -15.91 1.56
CA ILE A 99 3.34 -16.97 0.79
C ILE A 99 2.18 -16.40 -0.02
N GLU A 100 1.32 -15.57 0.59
CA GLU A 100 0.20 -14.92 -0.09
C GLU A 100 0.64 -14.10 -1.29
N LYS A 101 1.79 -13.41 -1.18
CA LYS A 101 2.33 -12.54 -2.22
C LYS A 101 3.38 -13.18 -3.13
N TYR A 102 3.56 -14.50 -3.03
CA TYR A 102 4.62 -15.20 -3.75
C TYR A 102 4.62 -14.93 -5.27
N TYR A 103 3.45 -14.95 -5.88
CA TYR A 103 3.32 -14.71 -7.33
C TYR A 103 3.53 -13.24 -7.73
N GLU A 104 3.37 -12.29 -6.80
CA GLU A 104 3.57 -10.87 -7.08
C GLU A 104 5.06 -10.50 -7.23
N PHE A 105 5.98 -11.33 -6.72
CA PHE A 105 7.42 -11.13 -6.92
C PHE A 105 7.85 -11.27 -8.40
N GLY A 106 7.04 -11.93 -9.24
CA GLY A 106 7.34 -12.11 -10.66
C GLY A 106 8.66 -12.85 -10.89
N GLU A 107 9.59 -12.20 -11.59
CA GLU A 107 10.93 -12.75 -11.87
C GLU A 107 11.94 -12.51 -10.73
N ILE A 108 11.60 -11.67 -9.74
CA ILE A 108 12.46 -11.40 -8.60
C ILE A 108 12.43 -12.60 -7.66
N GLN A 109 13.61 -13.17 -7.37
CA GLN A 109 13.77 -14.20 -6.36
C GLN A 109 14.17 -13.54 -5.03
N PRO A 110 13.22 -13.34 -4.08
CA PRO A 110 13.54 -12.69 -2.83
C PRO A 110 14.44 -13.55 -1.96
N ILE A 111 15.41 -12.93 -1.28
CA ILE A 111 16.19 -13.57 -0.24
C ILE A 111 15.35 -13.50 1.04
N ILE A 112 14.93 -14.67 1.56
CA ILE A 112 14.05 -14.75 2.72
C ILE A 112 14.81 -15.42 3.87
N GLN A 113 14.88 -14.72 5.01
CA GLN A 113 15.52 -15.17 6.24
C GLN A 113 14.50 -15.04 7.40
N THR A 114 13.75 -16.11 7.64
CA THR A 114 12.79 -16.20 8.74
C THR A 114 13.31 -17.12 9.84
N GLU A 115 12.74 -17.01 11.03
CA GLU A 115 13.10 -17.84 12.17
C GLU A 115 12.38 -19.20 12.12
N LYS A 116 13.06 -20.24 12.67
CA LYS A 116 12.46 -21.57 12.79
C LYS A 116 11.47 -21.69 13.95
N SER A 117 11.57 -20.77 14.91
CA SER A 117 10.76 -20.73 16.12
C SER A 117 9.81 -19.52 16.08
N PRO A 118 8.68 -19.58 16.78
CA PRO A 118 7.80 -18.41 16.93
C PRO A 118 8.54 -17.22 17.54
N VAL A 119 8.27 -16.04 16.99
CA VAL A 119 8.79 -14.76 17.51
C VAL A 119 7.61 -13.97 18.06
N TRP A 120 7.49 -13.94 19.38
CA TRP A 120 6.35 -13.39 20.07
C TRP A 120 6.51 -11.89 20.33
N ILE A 121 5.52 -11.13 19.90
CA ILE A 121 5.37 -9.70 20.22
C ILE A 121 4.01 -9.48 20.93
N TYR A 122 3.82 -8.31 21.52
CA TYR A 122 2.52 -7.87 22.04
C TYR A 122 1.95 -6.82 21.11
N GLY A 123 0.84 -7.13 20.45
CA GLY A 123 0.24 -6.26 19.44
C GLY A 123 -1.10 -6.76 18.94
N ASN A 124 -1.70 -6.07 18.00
CA ASN A 124 -2.92 -6.51 17.33
C ASN A 124 -2.56 -7.28 16.06
N ASN A 125 -3.09 -8.51 15.93
CA ASN A 125 -2.76 -9.41 14.84
C ASN A 125 -3.09 -8.80 13.45
N LEU A 126 -4.27 -8.17 13.31
CA LEU A 126 -4.70 -7.57 12.05
C LEU A 126 -3.83 -6.37 11.64
N ILE A 127 -3.49 -5.51 12.61
CA ILE A 127 -2.62 -4.35 12.36
C ILE A 127 -1.22 -4.80 12.00
N CYS A 128 -0.66 -5.78 12.72
CA CYS A 128 0.65 -6.34 12.39
C CYS A 128 0.68 -6.92 10.98
N LYS A 129 -0.33 -7.71 10.61
CA LYS A 129 -0.46 -8.25 9.25
C LYS A 129 -0.48 -7.11 8.22
N ARG A 130 -1.29 -6.08 8.44
CA ARG A 130 -1.41 -4.95 7.52
C ARG A 130 -0.11 -4.18 7.33
N ILE A 131 0.64 -3.95 8.41
CA ILE A 131 1.96 -3.31 8.34
C ILE A 131 2.91 -4.13 7.47
N ILE A 132 3.00 -5.45 7.72
CA ILE A 132 3.87 -6.34 6.96
C ILE A 132 3.48 -6.41 5.47
N GLU A 133 2.19 -6.54 5.17
CA GLU A 133 1.67 -6.53 3.80
C GLU A 133 2.02 -5.23 3.07
N ASN A 134 1.84 -4.08 3.70
CA ASN A 134 2.18 -2.78 3.12
C ASN A 134 3.67 -2.68 2.79
N LEU A 135 4.54 -3.11 3.70
CA LEU A 135 5.99 -3.08 3.50
C LEU A 135 6.43 -4.03 2.38
N ILE A 136 5.89 -5.26 2.34
CA ILE A 136 6.19 -6.24 1.28
C ILE A 136 5.69 -5.72 -0.08
N THR A 137 4.45 -5.24 -0.15
CA THR A 137 3.86 -4.69 -1.39
C THR A 137 4.67 -3.48 -1.89
N ASN A 138 5.13 -2.63 -0.99
CA ASN A 138 6.00 -1.51 -1.33
C ASN A 138 7.33 -1.99 -1.93
N ALA A 139 7.97 -2.96 -1.30
CA ALA A 139 9.21 -3.52 -1.80
C ALA A 139 9.04 -4.16 -3.19
N ILE A 140 7.97 -4.93 -3.42
CA ILE A 140 7.66 -5.53 -4.72
C ILE A 140 7.44 -4.44 -5.78
N ARG A 141 6.65 -3.41 -5.46
CA ARG A 141 6.29 -2.33 -6.39
C ARG A 141 7.47 -1.48 -6.85
N TYR A 142 8.40 -1.21 -5.94
CA TYR A 142 9.50 -0.26 -6.17
C TYR A 142 10.85 -0.92 -6.35
N SER A 143 10.92 -2.26 -6.32
CA SER A 143 12.14 -3.00 -6.58
C SER A 143 12.44 -3.08 -8.08
N ASP A 144 13.71 -2.91 -8.43
CA ASP A 144 14.18 -3.17 -9.79
C ASP A 144 14.52 -4.65 -9.99
N ASN A 145 15.26 -5.28 -9.06
CA ASN A 145 15.72 -6.66 -9.25
C ASN A 145 16.15 -7.38 -7.96
N TYR A 146 16.05 -6.74 -6.79
CA TYR A 146 16.54 -7.29 -5.53
C TYR A 146 15.59 -6.99 -4.38
N ILE A 147 15.18 -8.03 -3.66
CA ILE A 147 14.40 -7.93 -2.42
C ILE A 147 15.03 -8.89 -1.39
N GLU A 148 15.27 -8.39 -0.19
CA GLU A 148 15.66 -9.18 0.98
C GLU A 148 14.67 -8.94 2.10
N VAL A 149 14.12 -10.00 2.67
CA VAL A 149 13.19 -9.96 3.79
C VAL A 149 13.77 -10.79 4.93
N SER A 150 13.87 -10.21 6.11
CA SER A 150 14.37 -10.92 7.28
C SER A 150 13.60 -10.57 8.54
N ILE A 151 13.52 -11.54 9.45
CA ILE A 151 13.05 -11.37 10.82
C ILE A 151 13.96 -12.15 11.76
N ASN A 152 14.30 -11.56 12.90
CA ASN A 152 15.16 -12.20 13.90
C ASN A 152 14.38 -12.51 15.20
N GLN A 153 15.03 -13.23 16.12
CA GLN A 153 14.46 -13.63 17.42
C GLN A 153 14.07 -12.45 18.33
N GLU A 154 14.63 -11.27 18.08
CA GLU A 154 14.32 -10.04 18.81
C GLU A 154 13.06 -9.34 18.29
N GLY A 155 12.42 -9.89 17.22
CA GLY A 155 11.24 -9.31 16.58
C GLY A 155 11.56 -8.16 15.62
N VAL A 156 12.81 -8.02 15.23
CA VAL A 156 13.20 -7.02 14.21
C VAL A 156 12.86 -7.56 12.83
N PHE A 157 11.86 -6.98 12.21
CA PHE A 157 11.52 -7.19 10.81
C PHE A 157 12.26 -6.19 9.94
N MET A 158 12.93 -6.68 8.89
CA MET A 158 13.68 -5.86 7.94
C MET A 158 13.32 -6.26 6.52
N ILE A 159 13.08 -5.26 5.69
CA ILE A 159 12.92 -5.43 4.26
C ILE A 159 13.83 -4.47 3.52
N LYS A 160 14.52 -4.97 2.50
CA LYS A 160 15.42 -4.18 1.63
C LYS A 160 15.06 -4.47 0.19
N ASN A 161 15.09 -3.44 -0.63
CA ASN A 161 14.92 -3.57 -2.07
C ASN A 161 15.86 -2.63 -2.82
N SER A 162 16.26 -3.00 -4.03
CA SER A 162 16.98 -2.11 -4.93
C SER A 162 16.00 -1.15 -5.59
N THR A 163 16.38 0.12 -5.71
CA THR A 163 15.63 1.11 -6.49
C THR A 163 16.55 2.18 -7.04
N GLN A 164 16.31 2.62 -8.27
CA GLN A 164 17.06 3.70 -8.92
C GLN A 164 16.37 5.06 -8.73
N SER A 165 15.20 5.09 -8.12
CA SER A 165 14.32 6.27 -8.12
C SER A 165 14.32 7.08 -6.82
N LEU A 166 15.18 6.76 -5.84
CA LEU A 166 15.27 7.50 -4.58
C LEU A 166 16.46 8.46 -4.58
N ASP A 167 16.16 9.76 -4.58
CA ASP A 167 17.11 10.79 -4.19
C ASP A 167 17.13 10.93 -2.66
N GLU A 168 18.32 11.20 -2.07
CA GLU A 168 18.50 11.35 -0.60
C GLU A 168 17.57 12.40 0.04
N MET A 169 17.12 13.39 -0.73
CA MET A 169 16.22 14.44 -0.24
C MET A 169 14.78 13.96 0.03
N ASP A 170 14.35 12.85 -0.54
CA ASP A 170 12.96 12.42 -0.51
C ASP A 170 12.64 11.45 0.65
N ILE A 171 13.66 10.91 1.34
CA ILE A 171 13.49 9.92 2.41
C ILE A 171 12.58 10.41 3.53
N ASN A 172 12.73 11.66 3.96
CA ASN A 172 11.89 12.23 5.03
C ASN A 172 10.42 12.44 4.60
N LEU A 173 10.17 12.51 3.30
CA LEU A 173 8.84 12.69 2.76
C LEU A 173 8.11 11.37 2.53
N LEU A 174 8.84 10.23 2.48
CA LEU A 174 8.24 8.90 2.25
C LEU A 174 7.17 8.51 3.29
N PHE A 175 7.32 9.03 4.50
CA PHE A 175 6.36 8.84 5.59
C PHE A 175 5.28 9.93 5.66
N SER A 176 5.21 10.81 4.67
CA SER A 176 4.17 11.85 4.60
C SER A 176 2.95 11.31 3.85
N LYS A 177 1.76 11.68 4.33
CA LYS A 177 0.50 11.29 3.69
C LYS A 177 0.46 11.68 2.22
N PHE A 178 0.03 10.75 1.36
CA PHE A 178 -0.15 10.96 -0.07
C PHE A 178 1.11 11.31 -0.84
N TYR A 179 2.29 11.11 -0.25
CA TYR A 179 3.54 11.31 -0.95
C TYR A 179 3.87 10.11 -1.83
N THR A 180 4.13 10.37 -3.10
CA THR A 180 4.60 9.38 -4.08
C THR A 180 5.76 9.97 -4.86
N VAL A 181 6.83 9.20 -5.04
CA VAL A 181 7.98 9.59 -5.89
C VAL A 181 7.56 9.63 -7.36
N ASP A 182 6.69 8.72 -7.78
CA ASP A 182 6.13 8.67 -9.12
C ASP A 182 4.99 9.70 -9.28
N LYS A 183 5.36 10.91 -9.74
CA LYS A 183 4.40 12.00 -10.02
C LYS A 183 3.39 11.64 -11.12
N SER A 184 3.70 10.67 -11.98
CA SER A 184 2.80 10.21 -13.04
C SER A 184 1.80 9.15 -12.55
N ARG A 185 2.01 8.61 -11.33
CA ARG A 185 1.21 7.54 -10.71
C ARG A 185 1.02 6.30 -11.61
N THR A 186 1.94 6.10 -12.55
CA THR A 186 1.86 4.99 -13.53
C THR A 186 2.02 3.62 -12.87
N LYS A 187 2.79 3.54 -11.78
CA LYS A 187 2.97 2.29 -11.01
C LYS A 187 1.89 2.05 -9.95
N GLY A 188 0.90 2.94 -9.83
CA GLY A 188 -0.21 2.84 -8.89
C GLY A 188 0.25 2.91 -7.41
N GLY A 189 -0.28 3.80 -6.63
CA GLY A 189 0.00 3.93 -5.20
C GLY A 189 -0.60 5.22 -4.68
N SER A 190 -1.33 5.14 -3.57
CA SER A 190 -1.98 6.29 -2.94
C SER A 190 -1.01 7.19 -2.17
N GLY A 191 0.20 6.68 -1.87
CA GLY A 191 1.14 7.33 -0.95
C GLY A 191 0.72 7.23 0.53
N LEU A 192 -0.12 6.26 0.87
CA LEU A 192 -0.57 6.01 2.25
C LEU A 192 0.12 4.79 2.88
N GLY A 193 0.69 3.89 2.09
CA GLY A 193 1.19 2.60 2.57
C GLY A 193 2.38 2.67 3.55
N LEU A 194 3.09 3.79 3.64
CA LEU A 194 4.19 4.01 4.60
C LEU A 194 3.82 5.02 5.70
N TYR A 195 2.70 5.68 5.62
CA TYR A 195 2.16 6.53 6.67
C TYR A 195 1.50 5.67 7.73
#